data_8b31c12579576e53cfe2400af160eb6f
#
_entry.id   8b31c12579576e53cfe2400af160eb6f
#
_cell.length_a   1.000
_cell.length_b   1.000
_cell.length_c   1.000
_cell.angle_alpha   90.00
_cell.angle_beta   90.00
_cell.angle_gamma   90.00
#
_symmetry.space_group_name_H-M   'P 1'
#
loop_
_entity.id
_entity.type
_entity.pdbx_description
1 polymer ?
#
loop_
_entity_poly.entity_id
_entity_poly.type
_entity_poly.pdbx_seq_one_letter_code
_entity_poly.pdbx_strand_id
1 'polypeptide(L)'
;MNPLDIIYKYYPADDALRRLLLKHSRQVADKALAVCERHPELHLDRQLVYEGAMLHDVGIFLTDAPGIFCHGSEPYLLHGRLGAELMRKEGREDLARICERHTGTGLTAEDIRRQGLPLPLEDFRPETEVEKVICYSDKFFSKSHPDAEKTPAQVVKSLAKFGSESPAIFRAWDERYG
;
A
#
# COMPACT_ATOMS: atom_id res chain seq x y z
N MET A 1 7.20 -16.48 7.07
CA MET A 1 8.18 -15.62 6.36
C MET A 1 8.49 -14.39 7.20
N ASN A 2 9.75 -13.95 7.24
CA ASN A 2 10.11 -12.67 7.86
C ASN A 2 10.16 -11.60 6.73
N PRO A 3 9.27 -10.58 6.73
CA PRO A 3 9.28 -9.58 5.68
C PRO A 3 10.58 -8.78 5.60
N LEU A 4 11.33 -8.66 6.69
CA LEU A 4 12.63 -7.98 6.67
C LEU A 4 13.65 -8.69 5.77
N ASP A 5 13.60 -10.03 5.70
CA ASP A 5 14.50 -10.78 4.83
C ASP A 5 14.24 -10.44 3.35
N ILE A 6 12.97 -10.27 2.98
CA ILE A 6 12.59 -9.85 1.64
C ILE A 6 13.04 -8.40 1.37
N ILE A 7 12.82 -7.50 2.33
CA ILE A 7 13.24 -6.11 2.19
C ILE A 7 14.76 -6.03 2.01
N TYR A 8 15.55 -6.73 2.82
CA TYR A 8 17.01 -6.69 2.71
C TYR A 8 17.52 -7.37 1.44
N LYS A 9 16.78 -8.31 0.88
CA LYS A 9 17.10 -8.92 -0.43
C LYS A 9 17.01 -7.90 -1.57
N TYR A 10 15.95 -7.10 -1.60
CA TYR A 10 15.71 -6.12 -2.67
C TYR A 10 16.30 -4.74 -2.39
N TYR A 11 16.58 -4.43 -1.13
CA TYR A 11 17.17 -3.17 -0.65
C TYR A 11 18.42 -3.49 0.18
N PRO A 12 19.50 -3.99 -0.45
CA PRO A 12 20.68 -4.46 0.30
C PRO A 12 21.51 -3.33 0.92
N ALA A 13 21.44 -2.11 0.36
CA ALA A 13 22.18 -0.96 0.87
C ALA A 13 21.45 -0.31 2.05
N ASP A 14 22.19 0.05 3.10
CA ASP A 14 21.65 0.85 4.19
C ASP A 14 21.67 2.35 3.79
N ASP A 15 20.73 2.71 2.93
CA ASP A 15 20.61 4.03 2.36
C ASP A 15 19.28 4.72 2.76
N ALA A 16 19.10 5.95 2.27
CA ALA A 16 17.92 6.75 2.55
C ALA A 16 16.65 6.07 2.06
N LEU A 17 16.68 5.39 0.93
CA LEU A 17 15.51 4.71 0.37
C LEU A 17 15.07 3.54 1.28
N ARG A 18 16.00 2.67 1.69
CA ARG A 18 15.66 1.57 2.59
C ARG A 18 15.11 2.06 3.94
N ARG A 19 15.71 3.11 4.50
CA ARG A 19 15.25 3.71 5.76
C ARG A 19 13.84 4.29 5.62
N LEU A 20 13.56 4.96 4.51
CA LEU A 20 12.24 5.50 4.21
C LEU A 20 11.21 4.39 4.08
N LEU A 21 11.49 3.35 3.31
CA LEU A 21 10.60 2.20 3.14
C LEU A 21 10.30 1.53 4.48
N LEU A 22 11.33 1.24 5.29
CA LEU A 22 11.16 0.62 6.60
C LEU A 22 10.31 1.48 7.52
N LYS A 23 10.53 2.79 7.56
CA LYS A 23 9.74 3.70 8.39
C LYS A 23 8.27 3.70 7.98
N HIS A 24 7.99 3.94 6.71
CA HIS A 24 6.62 3.97 6.19
C HIS A 24 5.91 2.63 6.40
N SER A 25 6.56 1.53 6.06
CA SER A 25 5.98 0.20 6.18
C SER A 25 5.66 -0.16 7.64
N ARG A 26 6.53 0.21 8.59
CA ARG A 26 6.26 0.01 10.02
C ARG A 26 5.09 0.85 10.51
N GLN A 27 4.97 2.10 10.08
CA GLN A 27 3.82 2.95 10.42
C GLN A 27 2.51 2.30 9.95
N VAL A 28 2.50 1.80 8.73
CA VAL A 28 1.32 1.11 8.17
C VAL A 28 1.03 -0.18 8.93
N ALA A 29 2.07 -0.97 9.24
CA ALA A 29 1.93 -2.22 10.00
C ALA A 29 1.38 -1.97 11.41
N ASP A 30 1.92 -1.00 12.13
CA ASP A 30 1.47 -0.67 13.48
C ASP A 30 -0.01 -0.24 13.49
N LYS A 31 -0.40 0.59 12.52
CA LYS A 31 -1.79 1.03 12.40
C LYS A 31 -2.72 -0.13 12.03
N ALA A 32 -2.33 -0.97 11.08
CA ALA A 32 -3.14 -2.12 10.66
C ALA A 32 -3.28 -3.15 11.79
N LEU A 33 -2.21 -3.41 12.55
CA LEU A 33 -2.28 -4.30 13.72
C LEU A 33 -3.16 -3.73 14.82
N ALA A 34 -3.16 -2.41 15.01
CA ALA A 34 -4.07 -1.76 15.96
C ALA A 34 -5.55 -1.95 15.56
N VAL A 35 -5.86 -1.99 14.27
CA VAL A 35 -7.20 -2.37 13.78
C VAL A 35 -7.54 -3.81 14.21
N CYS A 36 -6.60 -4.74 14.05
CA CYS A 36 -6.83 -6.13 14.49
C CYS A 36 -7.14 -6.23 15.99
N GLU A 37 -6.50 -5.40 16.81
CA GLU A 37 -6.71 -5.39 18.26
C GLU A 37 -8.07 -4.77 18.64
N ARG A 38 -8.46 -3.69 17.98
CA ARG A 38 -9.76 -3.04 18.25
C ARG A 38 -10.94 -3.82 17.72
N HIS A 39 -10.74 -4.62 16.68
CA HIS A 39 -11.81 -5.31 15.95
C HIS A 39 -11.56 -6.82 15.86
N PRO A 40 -11.52 -7.54 17.01
CA PRO A 40 -11.29 -8.99 17.00
C PRO A 40 -12.40 -9.76 16.27
N GLU A 41 -13.58 -9.17 16.13
CA GLU A 41 -14.71 -9.75 15.38
C GLU A 41 -14.44 -9.91 13.88
N LEU A 42 -13.43 -9.22 13.35
CA LEU A 42 -13.05 -9.35 11.93
C LEU A 42 -12.21 -10.60 11.65
N HIS A 43 -11.73 -11.28 12.71
CA HIS A 43 -10.92 -12.50 12.60
C HIS A 43 -9.74 -12.38 11.61
N LEU A 44 -9.06 -11.23 11.63
CA LEU A 44 -7.95 -10.96 10.71
C LEU A 44 -6.75 -11.86 11.03
N ASP A 45 -6.11 -12.39 9.98
CA ASP A 45 -4.82 -13.05 10.10
C ASP A 45 -3.73 -12.01 10.39
N ARG A 46 -3.36 -11.87 11.67
CA ARG A 46 -2.40 -10.85 12.13
C ARG A 46 -1.03 -11.01 11.47
N GLN A 47 -0.63 -12.25 11.17
CA GLN A 47 0.65 -12.50 10.49
C GLN A 47 0.61 -11.97 9.06
N LEU A 48 -0.46 -12.24 8.33
CA LEU A 48 -0.63 -11.75 6.97
C LEU A 48 -0.79 -10.21 6.95
N VAL A 49 -1.49 -9.63 7.92
CA VAL A 49 -1.58 -8.16 8.06
C VAL A 49 -0.19 -7.55 8.24
N TYR A 50 0.64 -8.13 9.12
CA TYR A 50 2.01 -7.64 9.33
C TYR A 50 2.88 -7.79 8.08
N GLU A 51 2.92 -8.97 7.50
CA GLU A 51 3.71 -9.23 6.29
C GLU A 51 3.27 -8.33 5.13
N GLY A 52 1.96 -8.22 4.91
CA GLY A 52 1.40 -7.40 3.85
C GLY A 52 1.67 -5.91 4.03
N ALA A 53 1.50 -5.40 5.24
CA ALA A 53 1.80 -3.99 5.53
C ALA A 53 3.30 -3.69 5.34
N MET A 54 4.18 -4.60 5.78
CA MET A 54 5.62 -4.42 5.60
C MET A 54 6.07 -4.45 4.14
N LEU A 55 5.34 -5.17 3.27
CA LEU A 55 5.77 -5.45 1.89
C LEU A 55 4.91 -4.77 0.81
N HIS A 56 3.85 -4.03 1.19
CA HIS A 56 2.93 -3.44 0.20
C HIS A 56 3.62 -2.49 -0.80
N ASP A 57 4.67 -1.83 -0.37
CA ASP A 57 5.43 -0.86 -1.17
C ASP A 57 6.79 -1.39 -1.65
N VAL A 58 7.04 -2.70 -1.57
CA VAL A 58 8.35 -3.29 -1.89
C VAL A 58 8.85 -2.98 -3.31
N GLY A 59 7.97 -2.62 -4.22
CA GLY A 59 8.30 -2.31 -5.61
C GLY A 59 8.79 -0.89 -5.88
N ILE A 60 8.81 0.02 -4.90
CA ILE A 60 9.09 1.45 -5.16
C ILE A 60 10.49 1.71 -5.74
N PHE A 61 11.49 0.87 -5.43
CA PHE A 61 12.87 1.08 -5.93
C PHE A 61 12.97 0.97 -7.46
N LEU A 62 12.02 0.31 -8.11
CA LEU A 62 11.99 0.17 -9.57
C LEU A 62 11.42 1.40 -10.27
N THR A 63 10.90 2.36 -9.53
CA THR A 63 10.23 3.55 -10.07
C THR A 63 11.11 4.78 -10.06
N ASP A 64 10.76 5.74 -10.91
CA ASP A 64 11.40 7.06 -10.98
C ASP A 64 10.60 8.03 -10.09
N ALA A 65 11.09 8.24 -8.87
CA ALA A 65 10.52 9.16 -7.89
C ALA A 65 11.63 9.71 -7.00
N PRO A 66 12.45 10.65 -7.51
CA PRO A 66 13.64 11.14 -6.80
C PRO A 66 13.33 11.85 -5.48
N GLY A 67 12.13 12.42 -5.33
CA GLY A 67 11.68 13.06 -4.08
C GLY A 67 11.56 12.09 -2.89
N ILE A 68 11.49 10.79 -3.15
CA ILE A 68 11.49 9.71 -2.15
C ILE A 68 12.65 8.74 -2.37
N PHE A 69 13.74 9.20 -2.98
CA PHE A 69 14.98 8.46 -3.20
C PHE A 69 14.87 7.26 -4.16
N CYS A 70 13.82 7.21 -4.99
CA CYS A 70 13.66 6.16 -5.99
C CYS A 70 14.27 6.60 -7.33
N HIS A 71 15.21 5.84 -7.84
CA HIS A 71 15.96 6.13 -9.07
C HIS A 71 15.85 5.00 -10.10
N GLY A 72 14.71 4.32 -10.13
CA GLY A 72 14.37 3.36 -11.16
C GLY A 72 13.88 4.04 -12.44
N SER A 73 13.38 3.26 -13.39
CA SER A 73 12.95 3.75 -14.70
C SER A 73 11.44 3.78 -14.90
N GLU A 74 10.68 3.07 -14.06
CA GLU A 74 9.23 2.93 -14.24
C GLU A 74 8.46 4.09 -13.62
N PRO A 75 7.28 4.45 -14.15
CA PRO A 75 6.40 5.42 -13.49
C PRO A 75 6.03 4.98 -12.07
N TYR A 76 5.99 5.94 -11.14
CA TYR A 76 5.66 5.63 -9.74
C TYR A 76 4.30 4.94 -9.57
N LEU A 77 3.33 5.26 -10.43
CA LEU A 77 2.01 4.63 -10.41
C LEU A 77 2.09 3.10 -10.50
N LEU A 78 3.14 2.55 -11.11
CA LEU A 78 3.32 1.10 -11.27
C LEU A 78 3.92 0.41 -10.06
N HIS A 79 4.24 1.13 -8.97
CA HIS A 79 4.95 0.53 -7.83
C HIS A 79 4.20 -0.67 -7.22
N GLY A 80 2.88 -0.62 -7.14
CA GLY A 80 2.06 -1.73 -6.66
C GLY A 80 2.15 -2.95 -7.58
N ARG A 81 2.04 -2.74 -8.87
CA ARG A 81 2.17 -3.82 -9.88
C ARG A 81 3.56 -4.46 -9.85
N LEU A 82 4.59 -3.63 -9.78
CA LEU A 82 5.97 -4.10 -9.71
C LEU A 82 6.24 -4.89 -8.42
N GLY A 83 5.72 -4.41 -7.29
CA GLY A 83 5.78 -5.13 -6.03
C GLY A 83 5.05 -6.47 -6.09
N ALA A 84 3.90 -6.52 -6.74
CA ALA A 84 3.16 -7.77 -6.94
C ALA A 84 3.97 -8.80 -7.73
N GLU A 85 4.65 -8.38 -8.79
CA GLU A 85 5.53 -9.26 -9.56
C GLU A 85 6.67 -9.84 -8.71
N LEU A 86 7.28 -9.01 -7.84
CA LEU A 86 8.29 -9.49 -6.91
C LEU A 86 7.74 -10.52 -5.94
N MET A 87 6.54 -10.28 -5.38
CA MET A 87 5.92 -11.21 -4.44
C MET A 87 5.52 -12.53 -5.11
N ARG A 88 5.11 -12.49 -6.36
CA ARG A 88 4.87 -13.73 -7.16
C ARG A 88 6.15 -14.53 -7.37
N LYS A 89 7.28 -13.85 -7.57
CA LYS A 89 8.59 -14.53 -7.63
C LYS A 89 8.97 -15.18 -6.31
N GLU A 90 8.53 -14.62 -5.20
CA GLU A 90 8.73 -15.19 -3.86
C GLU A 90 7.69 -16.28 -3.52
N GLY A 91 6.78 -16.61 -4.44
CA GLY A 91 5.74 -17.62 -4.24
C GLY A 91 4.57 -17.16 -3.35
N ARG A 92 4.37 -15.84 -3.22
CA ARG A 92 3.36 -15.27 -2.31
C ARG A 92 2.32 -14.47 -3.09
N GLU A 93 1.33 -15.16 -3.64
CA GLU A 93 0.21 -14.53 -4.36
C GLU A 93 -0.64 -13.64 -3.44
N ASP A 94 -0.81 -14.03 -2.18
CA ASP A 94 -1.52 -13.24 -1.17
C ASP A 94 -0.90 -11.85 -0.96
N LEU A 95 0.43 -11.79 -0.89
CA LEU A 95 1.16 -10.53 -0.78
C LEU A 95 1.16 -9.75 -2.10
N ALA A 96 1.22 -10.43 -3.23
CA ALA A 96 1.12 -9.79 -4.55
C ALA A 96 -0.21 -9.04 -4.70
N ARG A 97 -1.31 -9.63 -4.29
CA ARG A 97 -2.63 -8.98 -4.30
C ARG A 97 -2.66 -7.73 -3.43
N ILE A 98 -2.05 -7.78 -2.25
CA ILE A 98 -1.95 -6.61 -1.37
C ILE A 98 -1.17 -5.49 -2.06
N CYS A 99 -0.04 -5.79 -2.69
CA CYS A 99 0.78 -4.80 -3.40
C CYS A 99 -0.01 -4.11 -4.53
N GLU A 100 -0.65 -4.86 -5.41
CA GLU A 100 -1.29 -4.29 -6.60
C GLU A 100 -2.67 -3.66 -6.35
N ARG A 101 -3.22 -3.77 -5.13
CA ARG A 101 -4.57 -3.31 -4.78
C ARG A 101 -4.60 -2.17 -3.76
N HIS A 102 -3.45 -1.53 -3.47
CA HIS A 102 -3.39 -0.47 -2.46
C HIS A 102 -3.31 0.95 -3.02
N THR A 103 -3.21 1.15 -4.32
CA THR A 103 -3.17 2.50 -4.93
C THR A 103 -4.51 3.21 -4.75
N GLY A 104 -4.49 4.38 -4.10
CA GLY A 104 -5.73 5.08 -3.73
C GLY A 104 -6.58 4.19 -2.82
N THR A 105 -7.85 3.99 -3.19
CA THR A 105 -8.75 2.98 -2.59
C THR A 105 -8.93 1.76 -3.49
N GLY A 106 -8.03 1.59 -4.43
CA GLY A 106 -8.05 0.61 -5.51
C GLY A 106 -8.39 1.27 -6.85
N LEU A 107 -7.88 0.69 -7.93
CA LEU A 107 -8.15 1.14 -9.29
C LEU A 107 -9.08 0.15 -9.98
N THR A 108 -10.09 0.65 -10.69
CA THR A 108 -10.95 -0.17 -11.54
C THR A 108 -10.45 -0.22 -12.96
N ALA A 109 -10.89 -1.20 -13.75
CA ALA A 109 -10.64 -1.23 -15.20
C ALA A 109 -11.10 0.08 -15.88
N GLU A 110 -12.22 0.64 -15.43
CA GLU A 110 -12.74 1.92 -15.95
C GLU A 110 -11.78 3.08 -15.61
N ASP A 111 -11.24 3.14 -14.39
CA ASP A 111 -10.26 4.17 -14.00
C ASP A 111 -9.01 4.08 -14.88
N ILE A 112 -8.53 2.87 -15.12
CA ILE A 112 -7.36 2.60 -15.95
C ILE A 112 -7.61 3.07 -17.40
N ARG A 113 -8.75 2.72 -17.95
CA ARG A 113 -9.15 3.10 -19.30
C ARG A 113 -9.30 4.62 -19.44
N ARG A 114 -10.05 5.24 -18.53
CA ARG A 114 -10.35 6.68 -18.56
C ARG A 114 -9.10 7.53 -18.42
N GLN A 115 -8.17 7.13 -17.57
CA GLN A 115 -6.94 7.87 -17.31
C GLN A 115 -5.78 7.45 -18.22
N GLY A 116 -5.96 6.44 -19.07
CA GLY A 116 -4.91 5.95 -19.95
C GLY A 116 -3.70 5.38 -19.19
N LEU A 117 -3.94 4.70 -18.07
CA LEU A 117 -2.87 4.16 -17.23
C LEU A 117 -2.21 2.94 -17.87
N PRO A 118 -0.88 2.76 -17.72
CA PRO A 118 -0.15 1.63 -18.31
C PRO A 118 -0.32 0.36 -17.48
N LEU A 119 -1.56 -0.04 -17.21
CA LEU A 119 -1.95 -1.21 -16.44
C LEU A 119 -2.91 -2.08 -17.26
N PRO A 120 -2.97 -3.39 -16.99
CA PRO A 120 -4.01 -4.24 -17.59
C PRO A 120 -5.41 -3.71 -17.26
N LEU A 121 -6.37 -3.88 -18.21
CA LEU A 121 -7.77 -3.47 -17.99
C LEU A 121 -8.49 -4.47 -17.09
N GLU A 122 -8.14 -4.44 -15.82
CA GLU A 122 -8.68 -5.30 -14.76
C GLU A 122 -8.97 -4.45 -13.53
N ASP A 123 -9.79 -4.97 -12.61
CA ASP A 123 -10.05 -4.33 -11.33
C ASP A 123 -8.95 -4.67 -10.32
N PHE A 124 -8.34 -3.64 -9.73
CA PHE A 124 -7.33 -3.74 -8.69
C PHE A 124 -7.85 -3.07 -7.40
N ARG A 125 -9.04 -3.45 -6.98
CA ARG A 125 -9.61 -3.02 -5.68
C ARG A 125 -9.29 -4.04 -4.59
N PRO A 126 -9.08 -3.58 -3.34
CA PRO A 126 -9.02 -4.51 -2.20
C PRO A 126 -10.32 -5.30 -2.09
N GLU A 127 -10.21 -6.61 -1.95
CA GLU A 127 -11.36 -7.51 -1.84
C GLU A 127 -11.45 -8.18 -0.47
N THR A 128 -10.32 -8.71 0.04
CA THR A 128 -10.28 -9.32 1.36
C THR A 128 -10.23 -8.26 2.46
N GLU A 129 -10.66 -8.63 3.68
CA GLU A 129 -10.55 -7.71 4.82
C GLU A 129 -9.11 -7.29 5.10
N VAL A 130 -8.14 -8.21 4.95
CA VAL A 130 -6.72 -7.90 5.13
C VAL A 130 -6.28 -6.86 4.09
N GLU A 131 -6.63 -7.05 2.82
CA GLU A 131 -6.31 -6.08 1.75
C GLU A 131 -6.89 -4.70 2.05
N LYS A 132 -8.15 -4.64 2.52
CA LYS A 132 -8.84 -3.39 2.87
C LYS A 132 -8.20 -2.69 4.07
N VAL A 133 -7.88 -3.43 5.12
CA VAL A 133 -7.28 -2.87 6.34
C VAL A 133 -5.89 -2.29 6.05
N ILE A 134 -5.08 -2.96 5.24
CA ILE A 134 -3.76 -2.46 4.86
C ILE A 134 -3.89 -1.22 3.98
N CYS A 135 -4.76 -1.25 2.97
CA CYS A 135 -5.02 -0.11 2.09
C CYS A 135 -5.52 1.10 2.89
N TYR A 136 -6.45 0.90 3.81
CA TYR A 136 -6.94 1.91 4.74
C TYR A 136 -5.82 2.51 5.57
N SER A 137 -5.02 1.67 6.20
CA SER A 137 -3.94 2.10 7.11
C SER A 137 -2.85 2.89 6.37
N ASP A 138 -2.53 2.50 5.14
CA ASP A 138 -1.55 3.18 4.30
C ASP A 138 -1.94 4.64 4.01
N LYS A 139 -3.22 4.94 3.87
CA LYS A 139 -3.69 6.28 3.48
C LYS A 139 -3.36 7.37 4.51
N PHE A 140 -3.07 7.01 5.76
CA PHE A 140 -2.73 7.97 6.82
C PHE A 140 -1.28 8.45 6.75
N PHE A 141 -0.42 7.82 5.97
CA PHE A 141 1.02 8.08 5.95
C PHE A 141 1.52 8.43 4.55
N SER A 142 2.37 9.44 4.45
CA SER A 142 3.00 9.88 3.21
C SER A 142 4.50 9.67 3.29
N LYS A 143 5.09 9.10 2.24
CA LYS A 143 6.54 8.94 2.14
C LYS A 143 7.28 10.27 2.00
N SER A 144 6.62 11.29 1.46
CA SER A 144 7.20 12.65 1.34
C SER A 144 7.11 13.47 2.62
N HIS A 145 6.25 13.06 3.58
CA HIS A 145 6.09 13.69 4.89
C HIS A 145 6.07 12.60 5.97
N PRO A 146 7.21 11.91 6.19
CA PRO A 146 7.22 10.67 6.97
C PRO A 146 7.01 10.84 8.48
N ASP A 147 7.07 12.06 9.00
CA ASP A 147 6.90 12.33 10.43
C ASP A 147 5.46 12.74 10.80
N ALA A 148 4.55 12.80 9.83
CA ALA A 148 3.18 13.21 10.03
C ALA A 148 2.18 12.09 9.75
N GLU A 149 1.21 11.89 10.66
CA GLU A 149 0.03 11.05 10.41
C GLU A 149 -1.15 11.97 10.08
N LYS A 150 -1.83 11.69 8.97
CA LYS A 150 -3.02 12.43 8.57
C LYS A 150 -4.20 12.08 9.46
N THR A 151 -5.08 13.07 9.69
CA THR A 151 -6.41 12.80 10.22
C THR A 151 -7.30 12.18 9.14
N PRO A 152 -8.42 11.51 9.49
CA PRO A 152 -9.37 11.00 8.48
C PRO A 152 -9.84 12.08 7.52
N ALA A 153 -10.11 13.30 8.00
CA ALA A 153 -10.50 14.41 7.15
C ALA A 153 -9.42 14.81 6.13
N GLN A 154 -8.16 14.80 6.55
CA GLN A 154 -7.03 15.07 5.66
C GLN A 154 -6.87 13.96 4.60
N VAL A 155 -7.09 12.71 4.96
CA VAL A 155 -7.09 11.59 4.01
C VAL A 155 -8.17 11.76 2.96
N VAL A 156 -9.40 12.03 3.39
CA VAL A 156 -10.55 12.29 2.49
C VAL A 156 -10.21 13.39 1.48
N LYS A 157 -9.65 14.50 1.96
CA LYS A 157 -9.24 15.61 1.11
C LYS A 157 -8.18 15.20 0.09
N SER A 158 -7.18 14.43 0.50
CA SER A 158 -6.11 13.98 -0.39
C SER A 158 -6.60 12.97 -1.44
N LEU A 159 -7.61 12.16 -1.11
CA LEU A 159 -8.19 11.18 -2.03
C LEU A 159 -9.11 11.78 -3.07
N ALA A 160 -9.63 12.98 -2.86
CA ALA A 160 -10.55 13.63 -3.79
C ALA A 160 -9.95 13.79 -5.20
N LYS A 161 -8.62 13.91 -5.31
CA LYS A 161 -7.90 13.97 -6.60
C LYS A 161 -7.90 12.66 -7.39
N PHE A 162 -8.18 11.52 -6.76
CA PHE A 162 -8.23 10.19 -7.41
C PHE A 162 -9.63 9.82 -7.93
N GLY A 163 -10.59 10.71 -7.83
CA GLY A 163 -11.96 10.50 -8.29
C GLY A 163 -12.98 10.67 -7.15
N SER A 164 -14.26 10.77 -7.53
CA SER A 164 -15.35 11.05 -6.58
C SER A 164 -15.70 9.88 -5.65
N GLU A 165 -15.37 8.65 -6.04
CA GLU A 165 -15.68 7.45 -5.25
C GLU A 165 -14.70 7.20 -4.11
N SER A 166 -13.42 7.52 -4.28
CA SER A 166 -12.38 7.22 -3.29
C SER A 166 -12.63 7.82 -1.91
N PRO A 167 -13.07 9.08 -1.77
CA PRO A 167 -13.42 9.62 -0.45
C PRO A 167 -14.54 8.86 0.24
N ALA A 168 -15.58 8.46 -0.50
CA ALA A 168 -16.72 7.72 0.07
C ALA A 168 -16.30 6.30 0.51
N ILE A 169 -15.47 5.63 -0.28
CA ILE A 169 -14.92 4.31 0.06
C ILE A 169 -14.09 4.41 1.35
N PHE A 170 -13.21 5.40 1.43
CA PHE A 170 -12.39 5.61 2.63
C PHE A 170 -13.24 5.91 3.87
N ARG A 171 -14.28 6.74 3.75
CA ARG A 171 -15.18 7.02 4.88
C ARG A 171 -15.85 5.74 5.39
N ALA A 172 -16.31 4.88 4.50
CA ALA A 172 -16.91 3.59 4.88
C ALA A 172 -15.89 2.70 5.63
N TRP A 173 -14.63 2.68 5.18
CA TRP A 173 -13.57 1.98 5.89
C TRP A 173 -13.26 2.60 7.26
N ASP A 174 -13.27 3.93 7.36
CA ASP A 174 -13.02 4.62 8.62
C ASP A 174 -14.11 4.33 9.66
N GLU A 175 -15.37 4.27 9.22
CA GLU A 175 -16.49 3.85 10.08
C GLU A 175 -16.33 2.40 10.56
N ARG A 176 -15.78 1.53 9.71
CA ARG A 176 -15.61 0.09 10.03
C ARG A 176 -14.38 -0.20 10.87
N TYR A 177 -13.26 0.45 10.58
CA TYR A 177 -11.94 0.13 11.14
C TYR A 177 -11.42 1.16 12.15
N GLY A 178 -11.95 2.35 12.12
CA GLY A 178 -11.54 3.45 12.98
C GLY A 178 -11.77 3.27 14.49
#